data_25a8b71aefa9bec0d203b3bb99201280
#
_entry.id   25a8b71aefa9bec0d203b3bb99201280
#
_cell.length_a   1.000
_cell.length_b   1.000
_cell.length_c   1.000
_cell.angle_alpha   90.00
_cell.angle_beta   90.00
_cell.angle_gamma   90.00
#
_symmetry.space_group_name_H-M   'P 1'
#
loop_
_entity.id
_entity.type
_entity.pdbx_description
1 polymer ?
#
loop_
_entity_poly.entity_id
_entity_poly.type
_entity_poly.pdbx_seq_one_letter_code
_entity_poly.pdbx_strand_id
1 'polypeptide(L)'
;MSFNASQTRAIHHKNGPMLVLAGPGSGKTLVITERTKYLIEVCGIDPAQILVITFTKAAATEMKRRFQRKMNRSCPVTFGTFHAVYFAILKHAYNYSADNIAREEQRYQCMREIIAKEHLTYEDETEFITSLLGEISLVKNSGIEIANYYSKNCAETVFRKVYHQYHEFLYKNRLIDFDDMLVYTKELFEQRADILAAWQNKYRYILIDEFQDIN
;
A
#
# COMPACT_ATOMS: atom_id res chain seq x y z
N MET A 1 18.42 -20.53 -18.93
CA MET A 1 18.47 -19.11 -19.33
C MET A 1 19.74 -18.51 -18.76
N SER A 2 20.54 -17.83 -19.56
CA SER A 2 21.70 -17.09 -19.08
C SER A 2 21.27 -15.67 -18.70
N PHE A 3 21.65 -15.21 -17.51
CA PHE A 3 21.48 -13.83 -17.08
C PHE A 3 22.61 -12.96 -17.61
N ASN A 4 22.31 -11.73 -17.95
CA ASN A 4 23.34 -10.75 -18.27
C ASN A 4 24.05 -10.27 -17.00
N ALA A 5 25.17 -9.54 -17.14
CA ALA A 5 25.98 -9.08 -16.01
C ALA A 5 25.21 -8.21 -15.00
N SER A 6 24.30 -7.34 -15.47
CA SER A 6 23.48 -6.48 -14.60
C SER A 6 22.42 -7.27 -13.84
N GLN A 7 21.75 -8.20 -14.51
CA GLN A 7 20.81 -9.12 -13.85
C GLN A 7 21.51 -9.99 -12.81
N THR A 8 22.69 -10.53 -13.14
CA THR A 8 23.51 -11.33 -12.22
C THR A 8 23.90 -10.53 -10.97
N ARG A 9 24.34 -9.29 -11.14
CA ARG A 9 24.65 -8.40 -9.99
C ARG A 9 23.41 -8.15 -9.13
N ALA A 10 22.25 -7.87 -9.74
CA ALA A 10 21.00 -7.65 -9.02
C ALA A 10 20.55 -8.89 -8.24
N ILE A 11 20.69 -10.09 -8.83
CA ILE A 11 20.35 -11.37 -8.17
C ILE A 11 21.26 -11.63 -6.97
N HIS A 12 22.55 -11.42 -7.11
CA HIS A 12 23.56 -11.78 -6.10
C HIS A 12 23.78 -10.72 -5.03
N HIS A 13 23.18 -9.53 -5.14
CA HIS A 13 23.28 -8.53 -4.08
C HIS A 13 22.62 -9.04 -2.79
N LYS A 14 23.36 -9.11 -1.69
CA LYS A 14 22.87 -9.68 -0.42
C LYS A 14 22.36 -8.62 0.54
N ASN A 15 23.20 -7.69 0.93
CA ASN A 15 22.94 -6.75 2.01
C ASN A 15 22.95 -5.29 1.54
N GLY A 16 22.20 -4.46 2.24
CA GLY A 16 22.08 -3.03 1.95
C GLY A 16 21.03 -2.68 0.88
N PRO A 17 20.74 -1.40 0.72
CA PRO A 17 19.78 -0.93 -0.27
C PRO A 17 20.33 -1.08 -1.71
N MET A 18 19.47 -1.43 -2.64
CA MET A 18 19.80 -1.50 -4.07
C MET A 18 18.61 -1.02 -4.90
N LEU A 19 18.83 -0.06 -5.76
CA LEU A 19 17.89 0.36 -6.79
C LEU A 19 18.29 -0.25 -8.14
N VAL A 20 17.35 -0.91 -8.82
CA VAL A 20 17.54 -1.49 -10.14
C VAL A 20 16.70 -0.74 -11.15
N LEU A 21 17.35 0.01 -12.04
CA LEU A 21 16.69 0.68 -13.15
C LEU A 21 16.59 -0.29 -14.34
N ALA A 22 15.37 -0.57 -14.78
CA ALA A 22 15.11 -1.57 -15.81
C ALA A 22 13.87 -1.19 -16.64
N GLY A 23 14.03 -1.16 -17.95
CA GLY A 23 12.94 -0.87 -18.88
C GLY A 23 11.89 -1.99 -18.97
N PRO A 24 10.78 -1.76 -19.67
CA PRO A 24 9.79 -2.79 -19.96
C PRO A 24 10.44 -4.00 -20.66
N GLY A 25 9.99 -5.21 -20.34
CA GLY A 25 10.52 -6.44 -20.95
C GLY A 25 11.94 -6.87 -20.52
N SER A 26 12.62 -6.11 -19.66
CA SER A 26 13.99 -6.42 -19.20
C SER A 26 14.09 -7.62 -18.24
N GLY A 27 12.96 -8.21 -17.85
CA GLY A 27 12.91 -9.35 -16.94
C GLY A 27 12.93 -8.99 -15.44
N LYS A 28 12.46 -7.81 -15.04
CA LYS A 28 12.36 -7.38 -13.62
C LYS A 28 11.80 -8.47 -12.71
N THR A 29 10.61 -8.97 -13.03
CA THR A 29 9.94 -10.03 -12.24
C THR A 29 10.77 -11.31 -12.14
N LEU A 30 11.49 -11.67 -13.21
CA LEU A 30 12.39 -12.83 -13.21
C LEU A 30 13.56 -12.58 -12.24
N VAL A 31 14.17 -11.40 -12.29
CA VAL A 31 15.28 -11.02 -11.39
C VAL A 31 14.83 -11.07 -9.92
N ILE A 32 13.67 -10.52 -9.59
CA ILE A 32 13.13 -10.58 -8.22
C ILE A 32 12.93 -12.04 -7.77
N THR A 33 12.36 -12.88 -8.62
CA THR A 33 12.13 -14.30 -8.31
C THR A 33 13.45 -15.05 -8.10
N GLU A 34 14.46 -14.82 -8.94
CA GLU A 34 15.78 -15.45 -8.83
C GLU A 34 16.54 -14.93 -7.60
N ARG A 35 16.46 -13.64 -7.33
CA ARG A 35 17.04 -13.06 -6.12
C ARG A 35 16.43 -13.66 -4.86
N THR A 36 15.10 -13.80 -4.82
CA THR A 36 14.41 -14.44 -3.69
C THR A 36 14.93 -15.87 -3.48
N LYS A 37 15.07 -16.63 -4.56
CA LYS A 37 15.65 -17.98 -4.54
C LYS A 37 17.10 -17.99 -4.05
N TYR A 38 17.93 -17.08 -4.59
CA TYR A 38 19.33 -16.94 -4.18
C TYR A 38 19.50 -16.63 -2.70
N LEU A 39 18.68 -15.71 -2.16
CA LEU A 39 18.70 -15.38 -0.73
C LEU A 39 18.41 -16.62 0.15
N ILE A 40 17.49 -17.48 -0.28
CA ILE A 40 17.13 -18.69 0.47
C ILE A 40 18.16 -19.80 0.30
N GLU A 41 18.49 -20.16 -0.93
CA GLU A 41 19.29 -21.38 -1.21
C GLU A 41 20.79 -21.17 -1.02
N VAL A 42 21.30 -19.97 -1.33
CA VAL A 42 22.72 -19.69 -1.31
C VAL A 42 23.11 -18.90 -0.06
N CYS A 43 22.29 -17.90 0.32
CA CYS A 43 22.58 -17.08 1.49
C CYS A 43 22.04 -17.67 2.81
N GLY A 44 21.20 -18.72 2.76
CA GLY A 44 20.62 -19.35 3.94
C GLY A 44 19.60 -18.49 4.69
N ILE A 45 18.97 -17.53 4.01
CA ILE A 45 17.98 -16.65 4.63
C ILE A 45 16.68 -17.43 4.84
N ASP A 46 16.09 -17.29 6.04
CA ASP A 46 14.77 -17.85 6.32
C ASP A 46 13.74 -17.23 5.39
N PRO A 47 13.01 -18.06 4.60
CA PRO A 47 11.98 -17.57 3.69
C PRO A 47 10.89 -16.70 4.36
N ALA A 48 10.60 -16.92 5.64
CA ALA A 48 9.63 -16.13 6.41
C ALA A 48 10.09 -14.69 6.65
N GLN A 49 11.40 -14.41 6.52
CA GLN A 49 11.98 -13.07 6.66
C GLN A 49 12.01 -12.28 5.35
N ILE A 50 11.48 -12.85 4.26
CA ILE A 50 11.47 -12.20 2.96
C ILE A 50 10.07 -11.72 2.62
N LEU A 51 9.97 -10.44 2.29
CA LEU A 51 8.76 -9.78 1.82
C LEU A 51 8.96 -9.30 0.38
N VAL A 52 8.07 -9.72 -0.51
CA VAL A 52 8.04 -9.26 -1.91
C VAL A 52 6.77 -8.46 -2.13
N ILE A 53 6.92 -7.19 -2.45
CA ILE A 53 5.81 -6.25 -2.64
C ILE A 53 5.69 -5.90 -4.12
N THR A 54 4.46 -5.85 -4.60
CA THR A 54 4.10 -5.37 -5.94
C THR A 54 2.84 -4.51 -5.86
N PHE A 55 2.56 -3.77 -6.92
CA PHE A 55 1.45 -2.82 -6.93
C PHE A 55 0.07 -3.51 -6.93
N THR A 56 -0.11 -4.60 -7.66
CA THR A 56 -1.42 -5.26 -7.79
C THR A 56 -1.49 -6.64 -7.15
N LYS A 57 -2.67 -7.01 -6.64
CA LYS A 57 -2.94 -8.35 -6.12
C LYS A 57 -2.71 -9.44 -7.17
N ALA A 58 -3.05 -9.17 -8.43
CA ALA A 58 -2.83 -10.10 -9.54
C ALA A 58 -1.34 -10.35 -9.75
N ALA A 59 -0.50 -9.29 -9.78
CA ALA A 59 0.95 -9.42 -9.91
C ALA A 59 1.57 -10.16 -8.73
N ALA A 60 1.14 -9.87 -7.48
CA ALA A 60 1.60 -10.59 -6.30
C ALA A 60 1.28 -12.09 -6.37
N THR A 61 0.06 -12.44 -6.80
CA THR A 61 -0.38 -13.84 -6.95
C THR A 61 0.43 -14.56 -8.03
N GLU A 62 0.63 -13.94 -9.19
CA GLU A 62 1.39 -14.52 -10.28
C GLU A 62 2.88 -14.69 -9.91
N MET A 63 3.47 -13.69 -9.24
CA MET A 63 4.86 -13.76 -8.78
C MET A 63 5.04 -14.89 -7.75
N LYS A 64 4.12 -15.02 -6.79
CA LYS A 64 4.09 -16.13 -5.83
C LYS A 64 4.02 -17.48 -6.53
N ARG A 65 3.13 -17.63 -7.53
CA ARG A 65 2.95 -18.85 -8.30
C ARG A 65 4.23 -19.23 -9.07
N ARG A 66 4.88 -18.26 -9.73
CA ARG A 66 6.16 -18.47 -10.44
C ARG A 66 7.27 -18.89 -9.49
N PHE A 67 7.36 -18.22 -8.34
CA PHE A 67 8.34 -18.55 -7.31
C PHE A 67 8.14 -19.98 -6.78
N GLN A 68 6.90 -20.35 -6.41
CA GLN A 68 6.60 -21.70 -5.90
C GLN A 68 6.93 -22.81 -6.90
N ARG A 69 6.60 -22.62 -8.18
CA ARG A 69 7.00 -23.56 -9.25
C ARG A 69 8.52 -23.73 -9.34
N LYS A 70 9.25 -22.64 -9.17
CA LYS A 70 10.71 -22.66 -9.26
C LYS A 70 11.38 -23.31 -8.06
N MET A 71 10.83 -23.11 -6.88
CA MET A 71 11.35 -23.75 -5.65
C MET A 71 10.99 -25.23 -5.55
N ASN A 72 9.99 -25.67 -6.30
CA ASN A 72 9.44 -27.04 -6.24
C ASN A 72 9.10 -27.51 -4.80
N ARG A 73 8.83 -26.57 -3.91
CA ARG A 73 8.42 -26.79 -2.52
C ARG A 73 7.64 -25.60 -1.99
N SER A 74 6.87 -25.81 -0.94
CA SER A 74 6.25 -24.69 -0.20
C SER A 74 7.31 -23.90 0.54
N CYS A 75 7.35 -22.58 0.32
CA CYS A 75 8.25 -21.65 1.01
C CYS A 75 7.41 -20.50 1.58
N PRO A 76 7.55 -20.15 2.87
CA PRO A 76 6.74 -19.13 3.53
C PRO A 76 7.20 -17.69 3.22
N VAL A 77 7.66 -17.42 1.99
CA VAL A 77 7.91 -16.06 1.52
C VAL A 77 6.58 -15.31 1.43
N THR A 78 6.54 -14.10 1.96
CA THR A 78 5.36 -13.24 1.86
C THR A 78 5.37 -12.48 0.54
N PHE A 79 4.30 -12.65 -0.25
CA PHE A 79 4.03 -11.87 -1.45
C PHE A 79 2.75 -11.08 -1.25
N GLY A 80 2.76 -9.78 -1.52
CA GLY A 80 1.58 -8.95 -1.33
C GLY A 80 1.68 -7.58 -2.00
N THR A 81 0.65 -6.77 -1.78
CA THR A 81 0.65 -5.34 -2.11
C THR A 81 0.97 -4.51 -0.86
N PHE A 82 1.32 -3.24 -1.04
CA PHE A 82 1.52 -2.31 0.08
C PHE A 82 0.31 -2.32 1.01
N HIS A 83 -0.90 -2.12 0.48
CA HIS A 83 -2.13 -2.11 1.27
C HIS A 83 -2.36 -3.42 2.05
N ALA A 84 -2.08 -4.58 1.43
CA ALA A 84 -2.21 -5.86 2.13
C ALA A 84 -1.24 -5.99 3.31
N VAL A 85 -0.02 -5.47 3.17
CA VAL A 85 0.99 -5.46 4.25
C VAL A 85 0.57 -4.48 5.35
N TYR A 86 0.19 -3.25 4.99
CA TYR A 86 -0.25 -2.25 5.95
C TYR A 86 -1.50 -2.70 6.71
N PHE A 87 -2.48 -3.26 6.01
CA PHE A 87 -3.65 -3.81 6.65
C PHE A 87 -3.31 -4.97 7.63
N ALA A 88 -2.35 -5.82 7.28
CA ALA A 88 -1.89 -6.88 8.20
C ALA A 88 -1.23 -6.30 9.47
N ILE A 89 -0.51 -5.18 9.35
CA ILE A 89 0.06 -4.46 10.49
C ILE A 89 -1.05 -3.90 11.38
N LEU A 90 -1.99 -3.16 10.79
CA LEU A 90 -3.10 -2.55 11.51
C LEU A 90 -4.04 -3.60 12.14
N LYS A 91 -4.30 -4.70 11.43
CA LYS A 91 -5.05 -5.85 11.97
C LYS A 91 -4.40 -6.39 13.24
N HIS A 92 -3.08 -6.52 13.26
CA HIS A 92 -2.35 -7.00 14.43
C HIS A 92 -2.38 -6.02 15.59
N ALA A 93 -2.26 -4.71 15.31
CA ALA A 93 -2.18 -3.66 16.34
C ALA A 93 -3.55 -3.28 16.91
N TYR A 94 -4.59 -3.22 16.06
CA TYR A 94 -5.90 -2.66 16.40
C TYR A 94 -7.07 -3.64 16.29
N ASN A 95 -6.81 -4.93 16.03
CA ASN A 95 -7.83 -5.95 15.81
C ASN A 95 -8.83 -5.59 14.70
N TYR A 96 -8.36 -4.98 13.62
CA TYR A 96 -9.20 -4.75 12.44
C TYR A 96 -9.49 -6.09 11.72
N SER A 97 -10.67 -6.16 11.10
CA SER A 97 -11.08 -7.23 10.19
C SER A 97 -11.37 -6.68 8.80
N ALA A 98 -11.63 -7.53 7.83
CA ALA A 98 -12.02 -7.10 6.49
C ALA A 98 -13.29 -6.23 6.48
N ASP A 99 -14.17 -6.39 7.48
CA ASP A 99 -15.40 -5.62 7.62
C ASP A 99 -15.15 -4.16 8.01
N ASN A 100 -13.96 -3.85 8.50
CA ASN A 100 -13.54 -2.49 8.80
C ASN A 100 -13.02 -1.73 7.56
N ILE A 101 -12.90 -2.38 6.41
CA ILE A 101 -12.52 -1.71 5.17
C ILE A 101 -13.76 -1.07 4.56
N ALA A 102 -13.75 0.25 4.43
CA ALA A 102 -14.84 1.00 3.84
C ALA A 102 -15.05 0.58 2.37
N ARG A 103 -16.23 0.06 2.06
CA ARG A 103 -16.60 -0.28 0.68
C ARG A 103 -16.89 0.98 -0.11
N GLU A 104 -16.74 0.89 -1.42
CA GLU A 104 -16.98 2.01 -2.31
C GLU A 104 -18.41 2.57 -2.14
N GLU A 105 -19.41 1.70 -2.08
CA GLU A 105 -20.80 2.09 -1.89
C GLU A 105 -21.02 2.88 -0.59
N GLN A 106 -20.37 2.48 0.50
CA GLN A 106 -20.46 3.17 1.80
C GLN A 106 -19.82 4.57 1.73
N ARG A 107 -18.68 4.68 1.05
CA ARG A 107 -17.98 5.96 0.85
C ARG A 107 -18.83 6.92 0.01
N TYR A 108 -19.37 6.43 -1.10
CA TYR A 108 -20.25 7.24 -1.96
C TYR A 108 -21.53 7.65 -1.26
N GLN A 109 -22.16 6.76 -0.50
CA GLN A 109 -23.37 7.08 0.26
C GLN A 109 -23.08 8.16 1.31
N CYS A 110 -21.98 8.02 2.05
CA CYS A 110 -21.55 9.04 3.00
C CYS A 110 -21.35 10.39 2.31
N MET A 111 -20.69 10.41 1.17
CA MET A 111 -20.45 11.65 0.43
C MET A 111 -21.74 12.30 -0.07
N ARG A 112 -22.72 11.52 -0.54
CA ARG A 112 -24.07 12.03 -0.92
C ARG A 112 -24.75 12.75 0.26
N GLU A 113 -24.70 12.13 1.43
CA GLU A 113 -25.28 12.72 2.65
C GLU A 113 -24.59 14.03 3.04
N ILE A 114 -23.26 14.07 2.94
CA ILE A 114 -22.45 15.27 3.24
C ILE A 114 -22.77 16.38 2.22
N ILE A 115 -22.79 16.07 0.92
CA ILE A 115 -23.07 17.02 -0.17
C ILE A 115 -24.47 17.62 0.00
N ALA A 116 -25.46 16.79 0.30
CA ALA A 116 -26.84 17.24 0.53
C ALA A 116 -26.92 18.14 1.76
N LYS A 117 -26.25 17.80 2.85
CA LYS A 117 -26.21 18.58 4.11
C LYS A 117 -25.54 19.95 3.94
N GLU A 118 -24.46 20.01 3.15
CA GLU A 118 -23.72 21.25 2.90
C GLU A 118 -24.31 22.04 1.71
N HIS A 119 -25.41 21.58 1.12
CA HIS A 119 -26.13 22.20 -0.02
C HIS A 119 -25.22 22.48 -1.21
N LEU A 120 -24.34 21.55 -1.54
CA LEU A 120 -23.41 21.69 -2.66
C LEU A 120 -24.12 21.48 -3.99
N THR A 121 -23.79 22.29 -4.98
CA THR A 121 -24.30 22.21 -6.35
C THR A 121 -23.27 21.54 -7.25
N TYR A 122 -23.72 20.69 -8.14
CA TYR A 122 -22.89 19.93 -9.10
C TYR A 122 -23.66 19.68 -10.39
N GLU A 123 -22.97 19.45 -11.47
CA GLU A 123 -23.56 19.05 -12.76
C GLU A 123 -23.77 17.53 -12.82
N ASP A 124 -22.72 16.77 -12.44
CA ASP A 124 -22.75 15.31 -12.30
C ASP A 124 -22.36 14.90 -10.88
N GLU A 125 -23.25 14.17 -10.20
CA GLU A 125 -23.04 13.74 -8.82
C GLU A 125 -21.84 12.80 -8.68
N THR A 126 -21.73 11.83 -9.59
CA THR A 126 -20.69 10.79 -9.49
C THR A 126 -19.31 11.37 -9.73
N GLU A 127 -19.17 12.24 -10.73
CA GLU A 127 -17.92 12.93 -11.03
C GLU A 127 -17.52 13.84 -9.86
N PHE A 128 -18.48 14.59 -9.31
CA PHE A 128 -18.24 15.48 -8.19
C PHE A 128 -17.78 14.75 -6.93
N ILE A 129 -18.47 13.65 -6.56
CA ILE A 129 -18.06 12.79 -5.44
C ILE A 129 -16.66 12.21 -5.66
N THR A 130 -16.40 11.70 -6.87
CA THR A 130 -15.10 11.15 -7.22
C THR A 130 -13.99 12.19 -7.06
N SER A 131 -14.24 13.42 -7.51
CA SER A 131 -13.30 14.54 -7.38
C SER A 131 -13.04 14.91 -5.92
N LEU A 132 -14.07 15.01 -5.09
CA LEU A 132 -13.93 15.30 -3.65
C LEU A 132 -13.17 14.18 -2.92
N LEU A 133 -13.49 12.91 -3.20
CA LEU A 133 -12.75 11.78 -2.64
C LEU A 133 -11.29 11.77 -3.09
N GLY A 134 -11.00 12.17 -4.33
CA GLY A 134 -9.65 12.35 -4.84
C GLY A 134 -8.87 13.43 -4.10
N GLU A 135 -9.51 14.56 -3.79
CA GLU A 135 -8.89 15.61 -2.98
C GLU A 135 -8.66 15.17 -1.53
N ILE A 136 -9.61 14.43 -0.92
CA ILE A 136 -9.43 13.86 0.41
C ILE A 136 -8.23 12.90 0.42
N SER A 137 -8.14 12.04 -0.58
CA SER A 137 -7.00 11.13 -0.76
C SER A 137 -5.67 11.89 -0.89
N LEU A 138 -5.65 12.95 -1.71
CA LEU A 138 -4.47 13.80 -1.87
C LEU A 138 -4.03 14.42 -0.54
N VAL A 139 -4.95 15.00 0.23
CA VAL A 139 -4.65 15.60 1.54
C VAL A 139 -4.06 14.56 2.49
N LYS A 140 -4.70 13.39 2.61
CA LYS A 140 -4.22 12.29 3.46
C LYS A 140 -2.80 11.84 3.09
N ASN A 141 -2.56 11.57 1.81
CA ASN A 141 -1.29 11.00 1.34
C ASN A 141 -0.15 12.02 1.30
N SER A 142 -0.46 13.30 1.10
CA SER A 142 0.57 14.36 1.06
C SER A 142 0.99 14.85 2.45
N GLY A 143 0.26 14.46 3.51
CA GLY A 143 0.49 14.98 4.86
C GLY A 143 0.26 16.48 4.98
N ILE A 144 -0.50 17.08 4.05
CA ILE A 144 -0.87 18.48 4.10
C ILE A 144 -1.90 18.68 5.18
N GLU A 145 -1.68 19.64 6.07
CA GLU A 145 -2.71 20.05 7.02
C GLU A 145 -3.93 20.60 6.26
N ILE A 146 -5.12 20.10 6.57
CA ILE A 146 -6.37 20.49 5.92
C ILE A 146 -6.60 22.01 5.95
N ALA A 147 -6.06 22.70 6.95
CA ALA A 147 -6.09 24.16 7.06
C ALA A 147 -5.34 24.87 5.93
N ASN A 148 -4.37 24.21 5.32
CA ASN A 148 -3.50 24.74 4.26
C ASN A 148 -3.87 24.20 2.87
N TYR A 149 -4.97 23.45 2.76
CA TYR A 149 -5.41 22.88 1.48
C TYR A 149 -6.50 23.76 0.84
N TYR A 150 -6.38 24.01 -0.46
CA TYR A 150 -7.31 24.78 -1.29
C TYR A 150 -7.97 23.82 -2.29
N SER A 151 -9.27 23.57 -2.08
CA SER A 151 -10.06 22.71 -2.97
C SER A 151 -10.27 23.36 -4.34
N LYS A 152 -10.31 22.52 -5.37
CA LYS A 152 -10.66 22.94 -6.74
C LYS A 152 -12.16 22.76 -7.04
N ASN A 153 -12.88 22.05 -6.18
CA ASN A 153 -14.26 21.65 -6.41
C ASN A 153 -15.29 22.43 -5.60
N CYS A 154 -14.90 23.06 -4.49
CA CYS A 154 -15.79 23.87 -3.67
C CYS A 154 -15.01 24.89 -2.83
N ALA A 155 -15.73 25.78 -2.15
CA ALA A 155 -15.11 26.76 -1.26
C ALA A 155 -14.31 26.06 -0.15
N GLU A 156 -13.19 26.62 0.20
CA GLU A 156 -12.20 26.12 1.18
C GLU A 156 -12.83 25.72 2.53
N THR A 157 -13.67 26.60 3.06
CA THR A 157 -14.37 26.36 4.33
C THR A 157 -15.36 25.21 4.24
N VAL A 158 -15.94 24.99 3.06
CA VAL A 158 -16.86 23.88 2.80
C VAL A 158 -16.09 22.57 2.65
N PHE A 159 -14.99 22.58 1.90
CA PHE A 159 -14.17 21.38 1.75
C PHE A 159 -13.65 20.87 3.10
N ARG A 160 -13.23 21.77 3.98
CA ARG A 160 -12.81 21.40 5.35
C ARG A 160 -13.94 20.71 6.11
N LYS A 161 -15.19 21.17 5.98
CA LYS A 161 -16.34 20.49 6.59
C LYS A 161 -16.58 19.12 5.98
N VAL A 162 -16.51 19.00 4.65
CA VAL A 162 -16.63 17.72 3.93
C VAL A 162 -15.58 16.73 4.43
N TYR A 163 -14.32 17.16 4.48
CA TYR A 163 -13.20 16.37 4.97
C TYR A 163 -13.44 15.86 6.40
N HIS A 164 -13.80 16.74 7.33
CA HIS A 164 -14.05 16.37 8.72
C HIS A 164 -15.26 15.44 8.86
N GLN A 165 -16.37 15.70 8.17
CA GLN A 165 -17.56 14.85 8.23
C GLN A 165 -17.28 13.44 7.65
N TYR A 166 -16.50 13.33 6.56
CA TYR A 166 -16.07 12.05 6.02
C TYR A 166 -15.21 11.27 7.02
N HIS A 167 -14.23 11.92 7.65
CA HIS A 167 -13.42 11.31 8.70
C HIS A 167 -14.25 10.87 9.90
N GLU A 168 -15.18 11.71 10.33
CA GLU A 168 -16.08 11.39 11.43
C GLU A 168 -16.96 10.18 11.13
N PHE A 169 -17.45 10.07 9.90
CA PHE A 169 -18.18 8.89 9.43
C PHE A 169 -17.36 7.62 9.52
N LEU A 170 -16.12 7.64 9.00
CA LEU A 170 -15.22 6.48 9.07
C LEU A 170 -14.96 6.10 10.53
N TYR A 171 -14.64 7.06 11.37
CA TYR A 171 -14.36 6.85 12.79
C TYR A 171 -15.55 6.26 13.54
N LYS A 172 -16.75 6.86 13.44
CA LYS A 172 -17.96 6.41 14.12
C LYS A 172 -18.37 4.98 13.74
N ASN A 173 -18.13 4.60 12.49
CA ASN A 173 -18.45 3.26 12.00
C ASN A 173 -17.27 2.26 12.13
N ARG A 174 -16.17 2.69 12.74
CA ARG A 174 -14.94 1.90 12.85
C ARG A 174 -14.46 1.40 11.49
N LEU A 175 -14.55 2.25 10.47
CA LEU A 175 -14.11 1.99 9.12
C LEU A 175 -12.75 2.67 8.86
N ILE A 176 -11.99 2.09 7.95
CA ILE A 176 -10.78 2.67 7.35
C ILE A 176 -10.88 2.58 5.84
N ASP A 177 -10.46 3.60 5.13
CA ASP A 177 -10.25 3.51 3.69
C ASP A 177 -8.81 3.10 3.34
N PHE A 178 -8.50 3.01 2.05
CA PHE A 178 -7.16 2.59 1.62
C PHE A 178 -6.08 3.62 2.00
N ASP A 179 -6.40 4.90 2.00
CA ASP A 179 -5.47 5.95 2.38
C ASP A 179 -5.16 5.90 3.89
N ASP A 180 -6.18 5.63 4.70
CA ASP A 180 -6.02 5.44 6.15
C ASP A 180 -5.06 4.30 6.49
N MET A 181 -5.00 3.25 5.66
CA MET A 181 -4.07 2.15 5.90
C MET A 181 -2.60 2.61 5.87
N LEU A 182 -2.26 3.55 4.99
CA LEU A 182 -0.93 4.12 4.89
C LEU A 182 -0.67 5.07 6.06
N VAL A 183 -1.59 6.03 6.28
CA VAL A 183 -1.47 7.06 7.31
C VAL A 183 -1.37 6.43 8.70
N TYR A 184 -2.30 5.55 9.07
CA TYR A 184 -2.31 4.91 10.38
C TYR A 184 -1.15 3.95 10.60
N THR A 185 -0.64 3.30 9.54
CA THR A 185 0.57 2.47 9.68
C THR A 185 1.80 3.34 9.94
N LYS A 186 1.93 4.48 9.26
CA LYS A 186 3.00 5.45 9.50
C LYS A 186 2.93 5.96 10.94
N GLU A 187 1.78 6.48 11.37
CA GLU A 187 1.57 6.99 12.72
C GLU A 187 1.85 5.92 13.79
N LEU A 188 1.40 4.69 13.55
CA LEU A 188 1.66 3.56 14.44
C LEU A 188 3.15 3.32 14.61
N PHE A 189 3.91 3.33 13.53
CA PHE A 189 5.35 3.09 13.57
C PHE A 189 6.13 4.26 14.20
N GLU A 190 5.65 5.49 14.05
CA GLU A 190 6.22 6.67 14.71
C GLU A 190 5.97 6.66 16.23
N GLN A 191 4.81 6.19 16.66
CA GLN A 191 4.42 6.18 18.07
C GLN A 191 4.82 4.90 18.82
N ARG A 192 4.97 3.76 18.13
CA ARG A 192 5.20 2.44 18.71
C ARG A 192 6.46 1.79 18.12
N ALA A 193 7.60 2.23 18.62
CA ALA A 193 8.91 1.70 18.23
C ALA A 193 9.05 0.17 18.45
N ASP A 194 8.35 -0.37 19.43
CA ASP A 194 8.29 -1.81 19.70
C ASP A 194 7.61 -2.59 18.55
N ILE A 195 6.51 -2.06 18.02
CA ILE A 195 5.81 -2.65 16.89
C ILE A 195 6.66 -2.53 15.62
N LEU A 196 7.25 -1.36 15.36
CA LEU A 196 8.18 -1.17 14.25
C LEU A 196 9.31 -2.18 14.29
N ALA A 197 9.97 -2.33 15.45
CA ALA A 197 11.08 -3.28 15.63
C ALA A 197 10.64 -4.72 15.39
N ALA A 198 9.43 -5.12 15.82
CA ALA A 198 8.89 -6.44 15.56
C ALA A 198 8.72 -6.72 14.06
N TRP A 199 8.19 -5.75 13.30
CA TRP A 199 8.03 -5.89 11.85
C TRP A 199 9.35 -5.82 11.08
N GLN A 200 10.33 -5.01 11.52
CA GLN A 200 11.69 -5.00 10.98
C GLN A 200 12.41 -6.34 11.20
N ASN A 201 12.23 -6.95 12.37
CA ASN A 201 12.76 -8.28 12.64
C ASN A 201 12.06 -9.38 11.84
N LYS A 202 10.76 -9.24 11.60
CA LYS A 202 9.98 -10.17 10.78
C LYS A 202 10.40 -10.13 9.31
N TYR A 203 10.59 -8.95 8.73
CA TYR A 203 10.95 -8.78 7.33
C TYR A 203 12.30 -8.09 7.18
N ARG A 204 13.35 -8.90 7.19
CA ARG A 204 14.74 -8.42 7.05
C ARG A 204 15.14 -8.16 5.60
N TYR A 205 14.43 -8.75 4.65
CA TYR A 205 14.65 -8.59 3.22
C TYR A 205 13.34 -8.18 2.55
N ILE A 206 13.33 -6.97 2.02
CA ILE A 206 12.16 -6.40 1.34
C ILE A 206 12.54 -6.16 -0.12
N LEU A 207 11.80 -6.79 -1.04
CA LEU A 207 11.95 -6.62 -2.47
C LEU A 207 10.69 -5.95 -3.00
N ILE A 208 10.85 -4.85 -3.72
CA ILE A 208 9.73 -4.04 -4.21
C ILE A 208 9.81 -4.03 -5.73
N ASP A 209 8.73 -4.48 -6.38
CA ASP A 209 8.50 -4.33 -7.82
C ASP A 209 7.76 -3.02 -8.07
N GLU A 210 8.05 -2.37 -9.22
CA GLU A 210 7.47 -1.08 -9.63
C GLU A 210 7.65 0.01 -8.55
N PHE A 211 8.89 0.19 -8.08
CA PHE A 211 9.23 1.12 -6.99
C PHE A 211 8.81 2.58 -7.28
N GLN A 212 8.70 2.97 -8.54
CA GLN A 212 8.26 4.30 -8.95
C GLN A 212 6.78 4.59 -8.63
N ASP A 213 5.97 3.55 -8.36
CA ASP A 213 4.54 3.69 -8.03
C ASP A 213 4.30 3.85 -6.52
N ILE A 214 5.38 4.01 -5.72
CA ILE A 214 5.30 4.29 -4.28
C ILE A 214 5.08 5.79 -4.07
N ASN A 215 4.07 6.14 -3.26
CA ASN A 215 3.80 7.50 -2.79
C ASN A 215 4.75 7.88 -1.65
#